data_57cb290cc0bf220f5d796ce50658718d
#
_entry.id   57cb290cc0bf220f5d796ce50658718d
#
_cell.length_a   1.000
_cell.length_b   1.000
_cell.length_c   1.000
_cell.angle_alpha   90.00
_cell.angle_beta   90.00
_cell.angle_gamma   90.00
#
_symmetry.space_group_name_H-M   'P 1'
#
loop_
_entity.id
_entity.type
_entity.pdbx_description
1 polymer ?
#
loop_
_entity_poly.entity_id
_entity_poly.type
_entity_poly.pdbx_seq_one_letter_code
_entity_poly.pdbx_strand_id
1 'polypeptide(L)'
;SSEYMRDLGYTVRVFNLVSPENSDSWNCLKEIEGQELMAQLFVDVIIKNTNGTGKSDRFWDSGEMNLLKALVLYVDLTYPPEQRTIGEVYNLITQCSESQLDSLFDVLPLTHPAKAPYSLYQRASDSVRSGVISGLGSRLQVFQSDLIKKITAYDEISLELPGQQHCAYYLVTSDQDSTFDFLASLFLSFAFIKLVRYADANCPGGRLPVPVHVLGEELTA
;
A
#
# COMPACT_ATOMS: atom_id res chain seq x y z
N SER A 1 -7.04 -7.03 -25.97
CA SER A 1 -6.09 -5.93 -25.75
C SER A 1 -6.80 -4.73 -25.12
N SER A 2 -6.06 -3.84 -24.47
CA SER A 2 -6.61 -2.63 -23.82
C SER A 2 -7.29 -1.67 -24.82
N GLU A 3 -6.78 -1.55 -26.04
CA GLU A 3 -7.39 -0.75 -27.11
C GLU A 3 -8.77 -1.28 -27.50
N TYR A 4 -8.90 -2.57 -27.70
CA TYR A 4 -10.19 -3.19 -28.01
C TYR A 4 -11.26 -2.91 -26.94
N MET A 5 -10.87 -2.92 -25.67
CA MET A 5 -11.83 -2.60 -24.59
C MET A 5 -12.22 -1.11 -24.59
N ARG A 6 -11.28 -0.21 -24.96
CA ARG A 6 -11.59 1.22 -25.14
C ARG A 6 -12.58 1.44 -26.29
N ASP A 7 -12.40 0.73 -27.41
CA ASP A 7 -13.30 0.80 -28.57
C ASP A 7 -14.72 0.31 -28.25
N LEU A 8 -14.85 -0.62 -27.28
CA LEU A 8 -16.12 -1.07 -26.76
C LEU A 8 -16.74 -0.12 -25.72
N GLY A 9 -16.10 1.00 -25.40
CA GLY A 9 -16.59 2.00 -24.45
C GLY A 9 -16.30 1.70 -22.97
N TYR A 10 -15.40 0.76 -22.69
CA TYR A 10 -14.95 0.50 -21.31
C TYR A 10 -14.00 1.58 -20.81
N THR A 11 -14.11 1.92 -19.53
CA THR A 11 -13.04 2.66 -18.83
C THR A 11 -11.87 1.72 -18.61
N VAL A 12 -10.75 1.99 -19.28
CA VAL A 12 -9.55 1.15 -19.21
C VAL A 12 -8.51 1.80 -18.29
N ARG A 13 -7.94 1.01 -17.38
CA ARG A 13 -6.80 1.37 -16.54
C ARG A 13 -5.75 0.27 -16.58
N VAL A 14 -4.49 0.69 -16.52
CA VAL A 14 -3.35 -0.23 -16.58
C VAL A 14 -2.38 0.11 -15.46
N PHE A 15 -2.30 -0.75 -14.45
CA PHE A 15 -1.26 -0.65 -13.43
C PHE A 15 -0.11 -1.58 -13.84
N ASN A 16 0.94 -0.99 -14.41
CA ASN A 16 2.01 -1.72 -15.07
C ASN A 16 3.30 -1.66 -14.23
N LEU A 17 3.61 -2.75 -13.56
CA LEU A 17 4.80 -2.88 -12.72
C LEU A 17 6.04 -3.40 -13.49
N VAL A 18 5.85 -3.82 -14.73
CA VAL A 18 6.95 -4.24 -15.64
C VAL A 18 7.54 -3.03 -16.37
N SER A 19 6.67 -2.14 -16.84
CA SER A 19 7.06 -0.90 -17.53
C SER A 19 6.31 0.29 -16.89
N PRO A 20 6.78 0.75 -15.72
CA PRO A 20 6.06 1.77 -14.93
C PRO A 20 5.90 3.11 -15.67
N GLU A 21 6.73 3.41 -16.64
CA GLU A 21 6.58 4.58 -17.51
C GLU A 21 5.29 4.59 -18.35
N ASN A 22 4.68 3.41 -18.53
CA ASN A 22 3.43 3.19 -19.26
C ASN A 22 2.27 2.82 -18.32
N SER A 23 2.38 3.17 -17.04
CA SER A 23 1.39 2.84 -16.01
C SER A 23 0.48 4.02 -15.73
N ASP A 24 -0.81 3.76 -15.52
CA ASP A 24 -1.66 4.64 -14.74
C ASP A 24 -1.20 4.62 -13.28
N SER A 25 -1.45 5.70 -12.55
CA SER A 25 -1.02 5.88 -11.17
C SER A 25 -2.09 5.40 -10.19
N TRP A 26 -1.62 4.77 -9.10
CA TRP A 26 -2.47 4.35 -7.99
C TRP A 26 -1.79 4.64 -6.65
N ASN A 27 -2.36 5.57 -5.89
CA ASN A 27 -1.87 5.88 -4.55
C ASN A 27 -2.43 4.88 -3.54
N CYS A 28 -1.65 3.85 -3.26
CA CYS A 28 -2.04 2.78 -2.34
C CYS A 28 -2.28 3.28 -0.90
N LEU A 29 -1.62 4.35 -0.46
CA LEU A 29 -1.80 4.90 0.88
C LEU A 29 -3.19 5.51 1.08
N LYS A 30 -3.78 6.08 0.02
CA LYS A 30 -5.12 6.67 0.05
C LYS A 30 -6.21 5.66 0.45
N GLU A 31 -5.98 4.37 0.20
CA GLU A 31 -6.95 3.32 0.52
C GLU A 31 -7.14 3.10 2.03
N ILE A 32 -6.27 3.68 2.87
CA ILE A 32 -6.31 3.56 4.34
C ILE A 32 -7.39 4.43 4.95
N GLU A 33 -7.59 5.65 4.42
CA GLU A 33 -8.66 6.57 4.84
C GLU A 33 -8.68 6.84 6.36
N GLY A 34 -7.52 6.93 7.01
CA GLY A 34 -7.39 7.13 8.45
C GLY A 34 -7.81 5.93 9.31
N GLN A 35 -8.16 4.80 8.72
CA GLN A 35 -8.67 3.63 9.43
C GLN A 35 -7.54 2.72 9.91
N GLU A 36 -7.42 2.51 11.23
CA GLU A 36 -6.38 1.66 11.82
C GLU A 36 -6.38 0.22 11.30
N LEU A 37 -7.56 -0.33 11.01
CA LEU A 37 -7.68 -1.69 10.46
C LEU A 37 -7.17 -1.77 9.02
N MET A 38 -7.39 -0.71 8.24
CA MET A 38 -6.84 -0.65 6.87
C MET A 38 -5.32 -0.45 6.89
N ALA A 39 -4.82 0.38 7.81
CA ALA A 39 -3.38 0.50 8.02
C ALA A 39 -2.75 -0.83 8.46
N GLN A 40 -3.41 -1.60 9.32
CA GLN A 40 -2.93 -2.93 9.71
C GLN A 40 -2.86 -3.88 8.52
N LEU A 41 -3.93 -3.95 7.71
CA LEU A 41 -3.95 -4.78 6.50
C LEU A 41 -2.85 -4.37 5.51
N PHE A 42 -2.70 -3.07 5.28
CA PHE A 42 -1.67 -2.51 4.41
C PHE A 42 -0.27 -2.99 4.83
N VAL A 43 0.04 -2.85 6.10
CA VAL A 43 1.33 -3.27 6.66
C VAL A 43 1.51 -4.79 6.61
N ASP A 44 0.49 -5.56 6.94
CA ASP A 44 0.52 -7.03 6.88
C ASP A 44 0.84 -7.53 5.47
N VAL A 45 0.23 -6.93 4.45
CA VAL A 45 0.49 -7.30 3.05
C VAL A 45 1.93 -6.97 2.67
N ILE A 46 2.44 -5.79 3.03
CA ILE A 46 3.83 -5.41 2.74
C ILE A 46 4.80 -6.39 3.42
N ILE A 47 4.69 -6.58 4.73
CA ILE A 47 5.62 -7.41 5.49
C ILE A 47 5.61 -8.86 4.97
N LYS A 48 4.43 -9.43 4.69
CA LYS A 48 4.32 -10.81 4.18
C LYS A 48 4.91 -10.99 2.78
N ASN A 49 4.71 -10.02 1.90
CA ASN A 49 5.16 -10.15 0.51
C ASN A 49 6.58 -9.62 0.25
N THR A 50 7.22 -9.02 1.25
CA THR A 50 8.61 -8.58 1.17
C THR A 50 9.56 -9.41 2.04
N ASN A 51 9.06 -10.48 2.67
CA ASN A 51 9.90 -11.45 3.35
C ASN A 51 10.67 -12.26 2.30
N GLY A 52 12.02 -12.27 2.40
CA GLY A 52 12.85 -13.16 1.59
C GLY A 52 12.51 -14.64 1.89
N THR A 53 13.07 -15.57 1.10
CA THR A 53 12.85 -17.03 1.21
C THR A 53 13.35 -17.67 2.52
N GLY A 54 13.91 -16.87 3.45
CA GLY A 54 14.33 -17.30 4.79
C GLY A 54 13.17 -17.35 5.78
N LYS A 55 13.31 -18.15 6.85
CA LYS A 55 12.39 -18.10 7.99
C LYS A 55 12.44 -16.68 8.58
N SER A 56 11.36 -15.92 8.39
CA SER A 56 11.18 -14.61 9.02
C SER A 56 11.25 -14.78 10.55
N ASP A 57 12.11 -14.00 11.20
CA ASP A 57 12.13 -13.92 12.65
C ASP A 57 10.95 -13.05 13.09
N ARG A 58 9.93 -13.68 13.69
CA ARG A 58 8.70 -13.00 14.15
C ARG A 58 8.96 -11.79 15.03
N PHE A 59 10.10 -11.75 15.68
CA PHE A 59 10.48 -10.61 16.53
C PHE A 59 10.75 -9.36 15.69
N TRP A 60 11.54 -9.49 14.63
CA TRP A 60 11.86 -8.39 13.71
C TRP A 60 10.62 -7.95 12.94
N ASP A 61 9.85 -8.88 12.40
CA ASP A 61 8.60 -8.57 11.71
C ASP A 61 7.65 -7.76 12.60
N SER A 62 7.53 -8.10 13.88
CA SER A 62 6.68 -7.35 14.82
C SER A 62 7.17 -5.91 15.03
N GLY A 63 8.48 -5.69 15.14
CA GLY A 63 9.08 -4.36 15.25
C GLY A 63 8.85 -3.52 13.99
N GLU A 64 9.10 -4.12 12.82
CA GLU A 64 8.89 -3.49 11.52
C GLU A 64 7.41 -3.17 11.26
N MET A 65 6.48 -4.07 11.61
CA MET A 65 5.05 -3.84 11.51
C MET A 65 4.60 -2.65 12.36
N ASN A 66 5.08 -2.54 13.61
CA ASN A 66 4.71 -1.45 14.49
C ASN A 66 5.23 -0.11 13.96
N LEU A 67 6.50 -0.04 13.56
CA LEU A 67 7.06 1.20 13.01
C LEU A 67 6.36 1.58 11.70
N LEU A 68 6.20 0.64 10.76
CA LEU A 68 5.56 0.92 9.48
C LEU A 68 4.10 1.38 9.66
N LYS A 69 3.33 0.72 10.57
CA LYS A 69 1.96 1.13 10.89
C LYS A 69 1.91 2.54 11.47
N ALA A 70 2.84 2.87 12.36
CA ALA A 70 2.92 4.21 12.92
C ALA A 70 3.19 5.27 11.85
N LEU A 71 4.18 5.03 10.97
CA LEU A 71 4.56 5.97 9.91
C LEU A 71 3.44 6.13 8.87
N VAL A 72 2.80 5.05 8.48
CA VAL A 72 1.67 5.05 7.55
C VAL A 72 0.51 5.89 8.09
N LEU A 73 0.10 5.67 9.34
CA LEU A 73 -0.96 6.46 9.98
C LEU A 73 -0.54 7.91 10.23
N TYR A 74 0.75 8.14 10.51
CA TYR A 74 1.28 9.50 10.65
C TYR A 74 1.15 10.28 9.35
N VAL A 75 1.64 9.73 8.24
CA VAL A 75 1.58 10.39 6.91
C VAL A 75 0.13 10.58 6.46
N ASP A 76 -0.71 9.54 6.59
CA ASP A 76 -2.11 9.60 6.16
C ASP A 76 -2.94 10.64 6.92
N LEU A 77 -2.68 10.86 8.22
CA LEU A 77 -3.49 11.74 9.05
C LEU A 77 -2.90 13.14 9.26
N THR A 78 -1.59 13.34 9.06
CA THR A 78 -0.94 14.62 9.37
C THR A 78 -0.45 15.38 8.14
N TYR A 79 -0.14 14.68 7.04
CA TYR A 79 0.37 15.33 5.83
C TYR A 79 -0.76 15.96 5.00
N PRO A 80 -0.48 16.99 4.20
CA PRO A 80 -1.44 17.49 3.22
C PRO A 80 -1.75 16.42 2.18
N PRO A 81 -2.97 16.39 1.59
CA PRO A 81 -3.45 15.29 0.73
C PRO A 81 -2.50 14.89 -0.39
N GLU A 82 -1.82 15.86 -1.01
CA GLU A 82 -0.87 15.65 -2.11
C GLU A 82 0.45 14.98 -1.69
N GLN A 83 0.73 14.95 -0.38
CA GLN A 83 1.92 14.32 0.20
C GLN A 83 1.59 13.01 0.94
N ARG A 84 0.33 12.59 0.97
CA ARG A 84 -0.08 11.31 1.59
C ARG A 84 0.26 10.16 0.66
N THR A 85 1.53 9.80 0.60
CA THR A 85 2.05 8.77 -0.29
C THR A 85 2.98 7.81 0.43
N ILE A 86 3.09 6.58 -0.09
CA ILE A 86 4.07 5.61 0.44
C ILE A 86 5.51 6.09 0.25
N GLY A 87 5.77 6.92 -0.76
CA GLY A 87 7.07 7.57 -0.97
C GLY A 87 7.46 8.47 0.21
N GLU A 88 6.50 9.20 0.81
CA GLU A 88 6.76 10.00 2.01
C GLU A 88 7.01 9.13 3.24
N VAL A 89 6.33 8.00 3.37
CA VAL A 89 6.64 7.00 4.42
C VAL A 89 8.09 6.53 4.27
N TYR A 90 8.52 6.22 3.05
CA TYR A 90 9.90 5.83 2.76
C TYR A 90 10.89 6.96 3.08
N ASN A 91 10.57 8.21 2.75
CA ASN A 91 11.40 9.37 3.07
C ASN A 91 11.61 9.51 4.59
N LEU A 92 10.57 9.31 5.41
CA LEU A 92 10.71 9.32 6.87
C LEU A 92 11.69 8.24 7.37
N ILE A 93 11.61 7.03 6.81
CA ILE A 93 12.50 5.92 7.18
C ILE A 93 13.96 6.22 6.84
N THR A 94 14.21 6.87 5.70
CA THR A 94 15.57 7.01 5.15
C THR A 94 16.23 8.35 5.46
N GLN A 95 15.46 9.39 5.74
CA GLN A 95 15.98 10.75 5.91
C GLN A 95 15.92 11.24 7.35
N CYS A 96 15.10 10.65 8.21
CA CYS A 96 15.01 11.01 9.61
C CYS A 96 15.92 10.13 10.47
N SER A 97 16.64 10.76 11.41
CA SER A 97 17.27 10.05 12.50
C SER A 97 16.23 9.52 13.49
N GLU A 98 16.60 8.57 14.35
CA GLU A 98 15.70 8.05 15.40
C GLU A 98 15.18 9.17 16.30
N SER A 99 16.03 10.12 16.69
CA SER A 99 15.63 11.27 17.52
C SER A 99 14.67 12.22 16.80
N GLN A 100 14.80 12.37 15.49
CA GLN A 100 13.85 13.15 14.68
C GLN A 100 12.50 12.45 14.60
N LEU A 101 12.48 11.13 14.40
CA LEU A 101 11.24 10.34 14.44
C LEU A 101 10.58 10.45 15.82
N ASP A 102 11.33 10.26 16.92
CA ASP A 102 10.81 10.42 18.27
C ASP A 102 10.14 11.79 18.45
N SER A 103 10.78 12.87 18.00
CA SER A 103 10.23 14.24 18.08
C SER A 103 8.94 14.41 17.30
N LEU A 104 8.79 13.78 16.12
CA LEU A 104 7.54 13.82 15.33
C LEU A 104 6.37 13.18 16.07
N PHE A 105 6.63 12.05 16.74
CA PHE A 105 5.58 11.33 17.46
C PHE A 105 5.30 11.91 18.83
N ASP A 106 6.27 12.53 19.51
CA ASP A 106 6.09 13.09 20.85
C ASP A 106 5.07 14.23 20.88
N VAL A 107 5.01 15.04 19.82
CA VAL A 107 4.04 16.14 19.72
C VAL A 107 2.61 15.70 19.43
N LEU A 108 2.41 14.45 19.03
CA LEU A 108 1.07 13.93 18.76
C LEU A 108 0.28 13.72 20.05
N PRO A 109 -1.04 13.99 20.05
CA PRO A 109 -1.90 13.67 21.18
C PRO A 109 -1.94 12.16 21.42
N LEU A 110 -2.14 11.75 22.69
CA LEU A 110 -2.20 10.33 23.07
C LEU A 110 -3.32 9.55 22.35
N THR A 111 -4.35 10.26 21.90
CA THR A 111 -5.47 9.69 21.14
C THR A 111 -5.16 9.49 19.64
N HIS A 112 -4.00 9.95 19.19
CA HIS A 112 -3.65 9.80 17.77
C HIS A 112 -3.36 8.32 17.45
N PRO A 113 -3.96 7.73 16.37
CA PRO A 113 -3.83 6.30 16.08
C PRO A 113 -2.38 5.81 15.87
N ALA A 114 -1.51 6.69 15.37
CA ALA A 114 -0.10 6.37 15.16
C ALA A 114 0.71 6.24 16.48
N LYS A 115 0.20 6.78 17.59
CA LYS A 115 0.94 6.85 18.87
C LYS A 115 1.17 5.46 19.48
N ALA A 116 0.15 4.62 19.49
CA ALA A 116 0.24 3.29 20.12
C ALA A 116 1.27 2.37 19.44
N PRO A 117 1.23 2.18 18.09
CA PRO A 117 2.22 1.36 17.41
C PRO A 117 3.63 1.96 17.52
N TYR A 118 3.79 3.30 17.47
CA TYR A 118 5.09 3.93 17.67
C TYR A 118 5.65 3.68 19.07
N SER A 119 4.81 3.75 20.11
CA SER A 119 5.23 3.50 21.48
C SER A 119 5.70 2.05 21.71
N LEU A 120 5.15 1.09 20.97
CA LEU A 120 5.63 -0.30 21.01
C LEU A 120 7.03 -0.42 20.38
N TYR A 121 7.27 0.22 19.26
CA TYR A 121 8.58 0.29 18.62
C TYR A 121 9.60 1.01 19.53
N GLN A 122 9.22 2.14 20.13
CA GLN A 122 10.09 2.97 20.97
C GLN A 122 10.60 2.26 22.24
N ARG A 123 9.90 1.22 22.72
CA ARG A 123 10.32 0.42 23.89
C ARG A 123 11.47 -0.54 23.61
N ALA A 124 11.79 -0.78 22.35
CA ALA A 124 12.92 -1.63 21.99
C ALA A 124 14.25 -0.92 22.30
N SER A 125 15.33 -1.69 22.48
CA SER A 125 16.68 -1.14 22.62
C SER A 125 17.13 -0.43 21.35
N ASP A 126 18.07 0.51 21.46
CA ASP A 126 18.57 1.29 20.32
C ASP A 126 19.09 0.40 19.17
N SER A 127 19.77 -0.70 19.51
CA SER A 127 20.27 -1.64 18.49
C SER A 127 19.12 -2.36 17.74
N VAL A 128 18.01 -2.65 18.42
CA VAL A 128 16.82 -3.23 17.81
C VAL A 128 16.10 -2.20 16.95
N ARG A 129 15.93 -0.98 17.44
CA ARG A 129 15.31 0.12 16.72
C ARG A 129 16.06 0.42 15.41
N SER A 130 17.38 0.51 15.47
CA SER A 130 18.24 0.71 14.29
C SER A 130 18.10 -0.45 13.29
N GLY A 131 18.04 -1.70 13.78
CA GLY A 131 17.80 -2.87 12.94
C GLY A 131 16.43 -2.86 12.25
N VAL A 132 15.38 -2.45 12.95
CA VAL A 132 14.01 -2.29 12.41
C VAL A 132 13.97 -1.23 11.31
N ILE A 133 14.60 -0.07 11.52
CA ILE A 133 14.68 0.98 10.48
C ILE A 133 15.40 0.46 9.24
N SER A 134 16.55 -0.20 9.43
CA SER A 134 17.33 -0.77 8.32
C SER A 134 16.55 -1.85 7.56
N GLY A 135 15.83 -2.71 8.27
CA GLY A 135 14.97 -3.73 7.68
C GLY A 135 13.85 -3.13 6.82
N LEU A 136 13.13 -2.14 7.36
CA LEU A 136 12.09 -1.44 6.60
C LEU A 136 12.66 -0.67 5.40
N GLY A 137 13.81 -0.02 5.54
CA GLY A 137 14.50 0.64 4.44
C GLY A 137 14.80 -0.33 3.29
N SER A 138 15.23 -1.56 3.62
CA SER A 138 15.48 -2.61 2.63
C SER A 138 14.21 -3.12 1.98
N ARG A 139 13.13 -3.35 2.75
CA ARG A 139 11.83 -3.82 2.22
C ARG A 139 11.21 -2.82 1.24
N LEU A 140 11.36 -1.54 1.51
CA LEU A 140 10.76 -0.46 0.74
C LEU A 140 11.76 0.21 -0.23
N GLN A 141 12.92 -0.40 -0.48
CA GLN A 141 13.97 0.19 -1.33
C GLN A 141 13.52 0.50 -2.76
N VAL A 142 12.47 -0.12 -3.25
CA VAL A 142 11.87 0.17 -4.58
C VAL A 142 11.46 1.63 -4.71
N PHE A 143 11.14 2.30 -3.58
CA PHE A 143 10.81 3.73 -3.53
C PHE A 143 12.03 4.65 -3.58
N GLN A 144 13.24 4.14 -3.83
CA GLN A 144 14.37 4.95 -4.31
C GLN A 144 14.13 5.42 -5.74
N SER A 145 13.38 4.67 -6.53
CA SER A 145 13.04 5.03 -7.91
C SER A 145 11.97 6.14 -7.94
N ASP A 146 12.32 7.26 -8.57
CA ASP A 146 11.36 8.37 -8.78
C ASP A 146 10.17 7.95 -9.64
N LEU A 147 10.36 6.99 -10.55
CA LEU A 147 9.30 6.46 -11.38
C LEU A 147 8.27 5.70 -10.55
N ILE A 148 8.72 4.86 -9.61
CA ILE A 148 7.83 4.13 -8.68
C ILE A 148 7.13 5.10 -7.74
N LYS A 149 7.85 6.10 -7.20
CA LYS A 149 7.22 7.17 -6.41
C LYS A 149 6.11 7.86 -7.21
N LYS A 150 6.36 8.15 -8.49
CA LYS A 150 5.39 8.83 -9.36
C LYS A 150 4.11 8.01 -9.55
N ILE A 151 4.22 6.73 -9.93
CA ILE A 151 3.02 5.90 -10.17
C ILE A 151 2.25 5.54 -8.90
N THR A 152 2.84 5.78 -7.72
CA THR A 152 2.20 5.57 -6.41
C THR A 152 1.84 6.88 -5.69
N ALA A 153 2.06 8.05 -6.32
CA ALA A 153 1.77 9.35 -5.73
C ALA A 153 0.40 9.91 -6.13
N TYR A 154 -0.11 9.51 -7.29
CA TYR A 154 -1.38 10.00 -7.84
C TYR A 154 -2.41 8.89 -7.86
N ASP A 155 -3.67 9.27 -8.00
CA ASP A 155 -4.80 8.35 -7.96
C ASP A 155 -5.64 8.49 -9.23
N GLU A 156 -5.22 7.79 -10.28
CA GLU A 156 -5.95 7.67 -11.54
C GLU A 156 -6.83 6.42 -11.59
N ILE A 157 -6.57 5.45 -10.68
CA ILE A 157 -7.27 4.17 -10.60
C ILE A 157 -8.18 4.16 -9.39
N SER A 158 -9.51 4.22 -9.59
CA SER A 158 -10.49 4.00 -8.53
C SER A 158 -10.83 2.52 -8.43
N LEU A 159 -10.56 1.91 -7.28
CA LEU A 159 -10.78 0.48 -7.07
C LEU A 159 -12.27 0.09 -6.99
N GLU A 160 -13.16 1.04 -6.72
CA GLU A 160 -14.61 0.82 -6.62
C GLU A 160 -15.31 0.93 -7.98
N LEU A 161 -14.71 1.64 -8.93
CA LEU A 161 -15.34 1.96 -10.21
C LEU A 161 -15.76 0.73 -11.03
N PRO A 162 -15.02 -0.41 -11.06
CA PRO A 162 -15.44 -1.60 -11.80
C PRO A 162 -16.77 -2.20 -11.35
N GLY A 163 -17.15 -1.99 -10.09
CA GLY A 163 -18.47 -2.41 -9.58
C GLY A 163 -19.63 -1.48 -9.96
N GLN A 164 -19.34 -0.30 -10.48
CA GLN A 164 -20.32 0.76 -10.78
C GLN A 164 -20.59 0.90 -12.28
N GLN A 165 -19.58 0.70 -13.12
CA GLN A 165 -19.65 0.84 -14.57
C GLN A 165 -18.73 -0.14 -15.28
N HIS A 166 -18.85 -0.27 -16.61
CA HIS A 166 -18.00 -1.13 -17.40
C HIS A 166 -16.55 -0.64 -17.42
N CYS A 167 -15.68 -1.39 -16.74
CA CYS A 167 -14.24 -1.14 -16.63
C CYS A 167 -13.45 -2.37 -17.08
N ALA A 168 -12.24 -2.14 -17.59
CA ALA A 168 -11.24 -3.18 -17.81
C ALA A 168 -9.92 -2.72 -17.17
N TYR A 169 -9.55 -3.33 -16.05
CA TYR A 169 -8.32 -3.03 -15.34
C TYR A 169 -7.28 -4.12 -15.60
N TYR A 170 -6.09 -3.68 -15.95
CA TYR A 170 -4.95 -4.56 -16.21
C TYR A 170 -3.90 -4.32 -15.13
N LEU A 171 -3.62 -5.37 -14.36
CA LEU A 171 -2.49 -5.43 -13.44
C LEU A 171 -1.39 -6.26 -14.13
N VAL A 172 -0.28 -5.62 -14.47
CA VAL A 172 0.82 -6.25 -15.19
C VAL A 172 2.00 -6.43 -14.24
N THR A 173 2.36 -7.69 -13.99
CA THR A 173 3.48 -8.10 -13.14
C THR A 173 4.51 -8.90 -13.94
N SER A 174 5.71 -9.07 -13.39
CA SER A 174 6.77 -9.89 -14.01
C SER A 174 6.81 -11.27 -13.38
N ASP A 175 6.95 -12.30 -14.20
CA ASP A 175 7.18 -13.69 -13.74
C ASP A 175 8.63 -13.90 -13.28
N GLN A 176 9.54 -12.99 -13.67
CA GLN A 176 10.98 -13.14 -13.43
C GLN A 176 11.48 -12.32 -12.25
N ASP A 177 10.72 -11.32 -11.82
CA ASP A 177 11.13 -10.36 -10.80
C ASP A 177 9.98 -10.09 -9.82
N SER A 178 10.13 -10.56 -8.59
CA SER A 178 9.18 -10.40 -7.49
C SER A 178 9.28 -9.04 -6.77
N THR A 179 10.13 -8.13 -7.22
CA THR A 179 10.41 -6.85 -6.55
C THR A 179 9.13 -6.04 -6.27
N PHE A 180 8.15 -6.13 -7.15
CA PHE A 180 6.90 -5.37 -7.07
C PHE A 180 5.67 -6.20 -6.65
N ASP A 181 5.85 -7.47 -6.29
CA ASP A 181 4.74 -8.36 -5.93
C ASP A 181 3.90 -7.83 -4.78
N PHE A 182 4.52 -7.13 -3.83
CA PHE A 182 3.79 -6.52 -2.72
C PHE A 182 2.82 -5.43 -3.20
N LEU A 183 3.17 -4.64 -4.24
CA LEU A 183 2.26 -3.63 -4.82
C LEU A 183 1.08 -4.29 -5.53
N ALA A 184 1.33 -5.37 -6.27
CA ALA A 184 0.29 -6.16 -6.90
C ALA A 184 -0.64 -6.80 -5.86
N SER A 185 -0.07 -7.34 -4.79
CA SER A 185 -0.82 -7.92 -3.66
C SER A 185 -1.66 -6.88 -2.92
N LEU A 186 -1.12 -5.66 -2.71
CA LEU A 186 -1.87 -4.53 -2.17
C LEU A 186 -3.03 -4.16 -3.08
N PHE A 187 -2.76 -4.00 -4.39
CA PHE A 187 -3.79 -3.62 -5.36
C PHE A 187 -4.97 -4.59 -5.34
N LEU A 188 -4.70 -5.89 -5.44
CA LEU A 188 -5.75 -6.93 -5.41
C LEU A 188 -6.49 -6.96 -4.07
N SER A 189 -5.76 -6.92 -2.94
CA SER A 189 -6.36 -6.94 -1.60
C SER A 189 -7.32 -5.76 -1.39
N PHE A 190 -6.88 -4.56 -1.73
CA PHE A 190 -7.73 -3.38 -1.59
C PHE A 190 -8.86 -3.33 -2.62
N ALA A 191 -8.65 -3.82 -3.86
CA ALA A 191 -9.70 -3.91 -4.86
C ALA A 191 -10.88 -4.77 -4.35
N PHE A 192 -10.60 -5.96 -3.81
CA PHE A 192 -11.63 -6.82 -3.23
C PHE A 192 -12.35 -6.17 -2.06
N ILE A 193 -11.60 -5.56 -1.13
CA ILE A 193 -12.19 -4.93 0.05
C ILE A 193 -13.08 -3.74 -0.35
N LYS A 194 -12.59 -2.90 -1.24
CA LYS A 194 -13.34 -1.71 -1.70
C LYS A 194 -14.60 -2.09 -2.44
N LEU A 195 -14.54 -3.07 -3.33
CA LEU A 195 -15.71 -3.56 -4.05
C LEU A 195 -16.78 -4.13 -3.10
N VAL A 196 -16.38 -4.96 -2.13
CA VAL A 196 -17.31 -5.53 -1.13
C VAL A 196 -17.91 -4.42 -0.26
N ARG A 197 -17.07 -3.52 0.29
CA ARG A 197 -17.55 -2.40 1.10
C ARG A 197 -18.51 -1.48 0.34
N TYR A 198 -18.19 -1.20 -0.93
CA TYR A 198 -19.07 -0.42 -1.78
C TYR A 198 -20.42 -1.11 -1.97
N ALA A 199 -20.43 -2.41 -2.24
CA ALA A 199 -21.64 -3.20 -2.39
C ALA A 199 -22.49 -3.17 -1.12
N ASP A 200 -21.87 -3.42 0.04
CA ASP A 200 -22.56 -3.46 1.33
C ASP A 200 -23.16 -2.09 1.73
N ALA A 201 -22.44 -1.00 1.45
CA ALA A 201 -22.86 0.34 1.86
C ALA A 201 -23.85 0.99 0.88
N ASN A 202 -23.76 0.71 -0.43
CA ASN A 202 -24.42 1.52 -1.45
C ASN A 202 -25.37 0.73 -2.34
N CYS A 203 -25.36 -0.62 -2.28
CA CYS A 203 -26.13 -1.42 -3.24
C CYS A 203 -27.21 -2.26 -2.55
N PRO A 204 -28.45 -2.30 -3.10
CA PRO A 204 -29.52 -3.14 -2.58
C PRO A 204 -29.11 -4.62 -2.53
N GLY A 205 -29.22 -5.22 -1.34
CA GLY A 205 -28.88 -6.64 -1.14
C GLY A 205 -27.37 -6.95 -1.27
N GLY A 206 -26.50 -5.94 -1.14
CA GLY A 206 -25.04 -6.11 -1.19
C GLY A 206 -24.52 -6.55 -2.57
N ARG A 207 -25.27 -6.28 -3.64
CA ARG A 207 -24.88 -6.66 -5.01
C ARG A 207 -24.42 -5.48 -5.83
N LEU A 208 -23.21 -5.59 -6.38
CA LEU A 208 -22.68 -4.60 -7.32
C LEU A 208 -23.57 -4.46 -8.56
N PRO A 209 -23.82 -3.23 -9.04
CA PRO A 209 -24.54 -2.99 -10.29
C PRO A 209 -23.92 -3.68 -11.51
N VAL A 210 -22.58 -3.74 -11.54
CA VAL A 210 -21.82 -4.42 -12.59
C VAL A 210 -21.04 -5.58 -11.97
N PRO A 211 -21.21 -6.83 -12.41
CA PRO A 211 -20.40 -7.95 -11.96
C PRO A 211 -18.94 -7.75 -12.31
N VAL A 212 -18.04 -7.99 -11.34
CA VAL A 212 -16.60 -7.91 -11.54
C VAL A 212 -16.03 -9.31 -11.69
N HIS A 213 -15.29 -9.54 -12.77
CA HIS A 213 -14.59 -10.79 -13.06
C HIS A 213 -13.09 -10.57 -12.95
N VAL A 214 -12.40 -11.40 -12.19
CA VAL A 214 -10.94 -11.38 -12.07
C VAL A 214 -10.40 -12.56 -12.88
N LEU A 215 -9.56 -12.25 -13.87
CA LEU A 215 -8.91 -13.22 -14.74
C LEU A 215 -7.41 -13.19 -14.44
N GLY A 216 -6.83 -14.33 -14.10
CA GLY A 216 -5.39 -14.48 -13.92
C GLY A 216 -4.83 -15.40 -14.99
N GLU A 217 -3.80 -14.96 -15.70
CA GLU A 217 -3.17 -15.78 -16.76
C GLU A 217 -2.27 -16.86 -16.16
N GLU A 218 -1.80 -16.71 -14.91
CA GLU A 218 -0.93 -17.68 -14.22
C GLU A 218 -1.32 -17.90 -12.73
N LEU A 219 -2.62 -18.07 -12.47
CA LEU A 219 -3.07 -18.55 -11.16
C LEU A 219 -2.83 -20.08 -11.06
N THR A 220 -1.60 -20.52 -11.29
CA THR A 220 -1.20 -21.89 -10.95
C THR A 220 -0.85 -21.93 -9.47
N ALA A 221 -1.62 -22.76 -8.77
CA ALA A 221 -1.47 -23.08 -7.34
C ALA A 221 -0.08 -23.65 -7.01
#